data_43dec1b2b8c41b55e3d4fa669e118694
#
_entry.id   43dec1b2b8c41b55e3d4fa669e118694
#
_cell.length_a   1.000
_cell.length_b   1.000
_cell.length_c   1.000
_cell.angle_alpha   90.00
_cell.angle_beta   90.00
_cell.angle_gamma   90.00
#
_symmetry.space_group_name_H-M   'P 1'
#
loop_
_entity.id
_entity.type
_entity.pdbx_description
1 polymer ?
#
loop_
_entity_poly.entity_id
_entity_poly.type
_entity_poly.pdbx_seq_one_letter_code
_entity_poly.pdbx_strand_id
1 'polypeptide(L)'
;IGYQGELFGSWLEAFYTLGELLEKQVKEDKRCVIFIDELPCFDTPRSGFINAFSHFWNSWGQKHPQVLLLVCGSATTWMTKNIVDNYGGLHNRITHEMHLHPFTLLETEQMLQSMQIKWDRLSILQIYMIMGGVPYYLSLLKKGESIVQAVDRLYFSANATLQTEYKRLFASLFKSPEPYLE
;
A
#
# COMPACT_ATOMS: atom_id res chain seq x y z
N ILE A 1 -13.26 -13.78 -0.57
CA ILE A 1 -13.96 -14.58 -1.61
C ILE A 1 -12.89 -15.42 -2.28
N GLY A 2 -12.96 -16.76 -2.12
CA GLY A 2 -12.05 -17.68 -2.80
C GLY A 2 -12.57 -17.99 -4.21
N TYR A 3 -11.93 -17.47 -5.26
CA TYR A 3 -12.18 -17.90 -6.63
C TYR A 3 -11.31 -19.12 -6.96
N GLN A 4 -11.94 -20.17 -7.48
CA GLN A 4 -11.28 -21.43 -7.83
C GLN A 4 -11.46 -21.78 -9.32
N GLY A 5 -11.73 -20.78 -10.16
CA GLY A 5 -11.93 -20.96 -11.59
C GLY A 5 -10.64 -20.87 -12.41
N GLU A 6 -10.83 -20.90 -13.74
CA GLU A 6 -9.73 -20.73 -14.70
C GLU A 6 -9.16 -19.31 -14.70
N LEU A 7 -7.96 -19.13 -15.28
CA LEU A 7 -7.36 -17.84 -15.47
C LEU A 7 -8.17 -17.01 -16.47
N PHE A 8 -8.36 -15.72 -16.16
CA PHE A 8 -9.09 -14.82 -17.03
C PHE A 8 -8.26 -14.42 -18.28
N GLY A 9 -8.91 -14.33 -19.42
CA GLY A 9 -8.29 -13.86 -20.65
C GLY A 9 -8.12 -12.33 -20.72
N SER A 10 -8.85 -11.59 -19.89
CA SER A 10 -8.81 -10.12 -19.86
C SER A 10 -9.25 -9.57 -18.49
N TRP A 11 -8.84 -8.32 -18.20
CA TRP A 11 -9.30 -7.59 -17.02
C TRP A 11 -10.82 -7.33 -17.04
N LEU A 12 -11.39 -7.16 -18.22
CA LEU A 12 -12.83 -6.96 -18.34
C LEU A 12 -13.61 -8.21 -17.87
N GLU A 13 -13.16 -9.38 -18.26
CA GLU A 13 -13.75 -10.66 -17.82
C GLU A 13 -13.57 -10.87 -16.31
N ALA A 14 -12.36 -10.58 -15.79
CA ALA A 14 -12.08 -10.67 -14.36
C ALA A 14 -12.99 -9.77 -13.54
N PHE A 15 -13.19 -8.52 -13.94
CA PHE A 15 -14.07 -7.59 -13.25
C PHE A 15 -15.55 -7.93 -13.42
N TYR A 16 -15.95 -8.49 -14.55
CA TYR A 16 -17.32 -8.98 -14.73
C TYR A 16 -17.62 -10.12 -13.74
N THR A 17 -16.74 -11.12 -13.69
CA THR A 17 -16.85 -12.23 -12.74
C THR A 17 -16.81 -11.77 -11.29
N LEU A 18 -15.95 -10.78 -10.96
CA LEU A 18 -15.93 -10.17 -9.64
C LEU A 18 -17.29 -9.56 -9.28
N GLY A 19 -17.90 -8.83 -10.20
CA GLY A 19 -19.25 -8.25 -10.02
C GLY A 19 -20.30 -9.32 -9.73
N GLU A 20 -20.31 -10.42 -10.50
CA GLU A 20 -21.26 -11.54 -10.28
C GLU A 20 -21.05 -12.22 -8.92
N LEU A 21 -19.80 -12.40 -8.48
CA LEU A 21 -19.50 -12.97 -7.17
C LEU A 21 -19.93 -12.04 -6.02
N LEU A 22 -19.70 -10.76 -6.19
CA LEU A 22 -20.07 -9.75 -5.21
C LEU A 22 -21.58 -9.55 -5.11
N GLU A 23 -22.31 -9.65 -6.24
CA GLU A 23 -23.78 -9.56 -6.27
C GLU A 23 -24.45 -10.52 -5.28
N LYS A 24 -23.88 -11.73 -5.13
CA LYS A 24 -24.37 -12.75 -4.19
C LYS A 24 -24.08 -12.42 -2.72
N GLN A 25 -23.14 -11.51 -2.45
CA GLN A 25 -22.68 -11.18 -1.10
C GLN A 25 -23.13 -9.80 -0.64
N VAL A 26 -23.37 -8.90 -1.58
CA VAL A 26 -23.84 -7.56 -1.28
C VAL A 26 -25.30 -7.63 -0.84
N LYS A 27 -25.55 -7.20 0.40
CA LYS A 27 -26.89 -7.10 0.99
C LYS A 27 -27.18 -5.65 1.31
N GLU A 28 -28.44 -5.25 1.19
CA GLU A 28 -28.87 -3.85 1.38
C GLU A 28 -28.50 -3.26 2.75
N ASP A 29 -28.50 -4.10 3.78
CA ASP A 29 -28.25 -3.72 5.17
C ASP A 29 -26.78 -3.86 5.64
N LYS A 30 -25.88 -4.32 4.75
CA LYS A 30 -24.48 -4.57 5.10
C LYS A 30 -23.51 -3.85 4.17
N ARG A 31 -22.57 -3.14 4.79
CA ARG A 31 -21.44 -2.56 4.04
C ARG A 31 -20.53 -3.66 3.51
N CYS A 32 -20.15 -3.55 2.25
CA CYS A 32 -19.18 -4.39 1.59
C CYS A 32 -17.95 -3.54 1.27
N VAL A 33 -16.76 -4.04 1.62
CA VAL A 33 -15.50 -3.36 1.31
C VAL A 33 -14.74 -4.18 0.28
N ILE A 34 -14.39 -3.54 -0.81
CA ILE A 34 -13.45 -4.05 -1.82
C ILE A 34 -12.14 -3.30 -1.63
N PHE A 35 -11.07 -4.02 -1.36
CA PHE A 35 -9.74 -3.44 -1.22
C PHE A 35 -8.81 -3.96 -2.31
N ILE A 36 -8.20 -3.05 -3.07
CA ILE A 36 -7.23 -3.36 -4.11
C ILE A 36 -5.93 -2.66 -3.75
N ASP A 37 -4.93 -3.46 -3.36
CA ASP A 37 -3.61 -2.98 -3.00
C ASP A 37 -2.71 -2.88 -4.24
N GLU A 38 -1.79 -1.90 -4.23
CA GLU A 38 -0.83 -1.64 -5.30
C GLU A 38 -1.46 -1.61 -6.70
N LEU A 39 -2.52 -0.82 -6.85
CA LEU A 39 -3.28 -0.68 -8.09
C LEU A 39 -2.40 -0.43 -9.34
N PRO A 40 -1.32 0.38 -9.27
CA PRO A 40 -0.42 0.60 -10.40
C PRO A 40 0.22 -0.67 -10.97
N CYS A 41 0.42 -1.71 -10.14
CA CYS A 41 1.04 -2.97 -10.56
C CYS A 41 0.19 -3.75 -11.57
N PHE A 42 -1.12 -3.50 -11.63
CA PHE A 42 -2.02 -4.16 -12.57
C PHE A 42 -2.07 -3.48 -13.94
N ASP A 43 -1.63 -2.22 -14.03
CA ASP A 43 -1.67 -1.45 -15.27
C ASP A 43 -0.38 -1.63 -16.07
N THR A 44 -0.21 -2.83 -16.62
CA THR A 44 0.91 -3.10 -17.55
C THR A 44 0.60 -2.58 -18.97
N PRO A 45 1.62 -2.31 -19.79
CA PRO A 45 1.41 -1.84 -21.15
C PRO A 45 0.44 -2.75 -21.94
N ARG A 46 -0.59 -2.15 -22.52
CA ARG A 46 -1.65 -2.81 -23.29
C ARG A 46 -2.58 -3.75 -22.48
N SER A 47 -2.51 -3.72 -21.15
CA SER A 47 -3.40 -4.57 -20.31
C SER A 47 -4.86 -4.18 -20.40
N GLY A 48 -5.16 -2.92 -20.72
CA GLY A 48 -6.52 -2.38 -20.66
C GLY A 48 -7.12 -2.29 -19.26
N PHE A 49 -6.29 -2.42 -18.23
CA PHE A 49 -6.71 -2.48 -16.83
C PHE A 49 -7.56 -1.27 -16.41
N ILE A 50 -7.08 -0.05 -16.65
CA ILE A 50 -7.80 1.18 -16.25
C ILE A 50 -9.18 1.27 -16.89
N ASN A 51 -9.30 0.89 -18.17
CA ASN A 51 -10.59 0.89 -18.86
C ASN A 51 -11.54 -0.13 -18.26
N ALA A 52 -11.07 -1.34 -18.00
CA ALA A 52 -11.85 -2.40 -17.39
C ALA A 52 -12.26 -2.06 -15.93
N PHE A 53 -11.35 -1.50 -15.15
CA PHE A 53 -11.60 -1.02 -13.80
C PHE A 53 -12.65 0.10 -13.76
N SER A 54 -12.49 1.09 -14.63
CA SER A 54 -13.44 2.19 -14.81
C SER A 54 -14.83 1.65 -15.23
N HIS A 55 -14.86 0.71 -16.16
CA HIS A 55 -16.11 0.06 -16.59
C HIS A 55 -16.80 -0.67 -15.43
N PHE A 56 -16.06 -1.47 -14.68
CA PHE A 56 -16.56 -2.16 -13.49
C PHE A 56 -17.21 -1.21 -12.50
N TRP A 57 -16.49 -0.14 -12.13
CA TRP A 57 -17.04 0.83 -11.18
C TRP A 57 -18.31 1.52 -11.69
N ASN A 58 -18.31 1.97 -12.94
CA ASN A 58 -19.45 2.68 -13.51
C ASN A 58 -20.65 1.77 -13.82
N SER A 59 -20.42 0.51 -14.16
CA SER A 59 -21.51 -0.42 -14.52
C SER A 59 -22.11 -1.13 -13.31
N TRP A 60 -21.25 -1.46 -12.32
CA TRP A 60 -21.64 -2.24 -11.15
C TRP A 60 -21.51 -1.45 -9.85
N GLY A 61 -20.32 -0.91 -9.54
CA GLY A 61 -20.03 -0.31 -8.23
C GLY A 61 -20.96 0.83 -7.84
N GLN A 62 -21.26 1.73 -8.78
CA GLN A 62 -22.15 2.87 -8.52
C GLN A 62 -23.60 2.49 -8.21
N LYS A 63 -24.04 1.29 -8.59
CA LYS A 63 -25.39 0.80 -8.30
C LYS A 63 -25.54 0.27 -6.88
N HIS A 64 -24.43 0.12 -6.16
CA HIS A 64 -24.38 -0.47 -4.83
C HIS A 64 -23.83 0.53 -3.80
N PRO A 65 -24.68 1.43 -3.26
CA PRO A 65 -24.25 2.48 -2.33
C PRO A 65 -23.67 1.94 -1.02
N GLN A 66 -23.90 0.68 -0.69
CA GLN A 66 -23.32 -0.02 0.45
C GLN A 66 -21.87 -0.51 0.19
N VAL A 67 -21.37 -0.42 -1.05
CA VAL A 67 -20.03 -0.84 -1.42
C VAL A 67 -19.05 0.31 -1.23
N LEU A 68 -17.99 0.07 -0.49
CA LEU A 68 -16.82 0.92 -0.38
C LEU A 68 -15.66 0.29 -1.16
N LEU A 69 -15.20 0.96 -2.20
CA LEU A 69 -13.99 0.57 -2.93
C LEU A 69 -12.81 1.40 -2.43
N LEU A 70 -11.83 0.70 -1.85
CA LEU A 70 -10.55 1.27 -1.43
C LEU A 70 -9.48 0.81 -2.41
N VAL A 71 -8.71 1.75 -2.90
CA VAL A 71 -7.55 1.47 -3.75
C VAL A 71 -6.33 2.17 -3.19
N CYS A 72 -5.19 1.52 -3.21
CA CYS A 72 -3.93 2.15 -2.83
C CYS A 72 -2.83 1.89 -3.86
N GLY A 73 -1.76 2.64 -3.75
CA GLY A 73 -0.57 2.49 -4.57
C GLY A 73 0.53 3.42 -4.12
N SER A 74 1.76 2.93 -4.14
CA SER A 74 2.97 3.68 -3.79
C SER A 74 3.43 4.62 -4.91
N ALA A 75 3.06 4.37 -6.17
CA ALA A 75 3.40 5.19 -7.32
C ALA A 75 2.52 6.44 -7.41
N THR A 76 2.81 7.45 -6.59
CA THR A 76 2.01 8.69 -6.47
C THR A 76 1.69 9.34 -7.81
N THR A 77 2.69 9.51 -8.70
CA THR A 77 2.48 10.12 -10.02
C THR A 77 1.50 9.32 -10.88
N TRP A 78 1.56 7.98 -10.83
CA TRP A 78 0.63 7.12 -11.55
C TRP A 78 -0.78 7.25 -10.97
N MET A 79 -0.92 7.21 -9.64
CA MET A 79 -2.20 7.35 -8.93
C MET A 79 -2.85 8.70 -9.26
N THR A 80 -2.11 9.80 -9.13
CA THR A 80 -2.61 11.13 -9.48
C THR A 80 -3.09 11.17 -10.92
N LYS A 81 -2.26 10.77 -11.88
CA LYS A 81 -2.57 10.86 -13.32
C LYS A 81 -3.75 9.97 -13.73
N ASN A 82 -3.79 8.73 -13.26
CA ASN A 82 -4.71 7.72 -13.78
C ASN A 82 -5.97 7.55 -12.94
N ILE A 83 -5.95 7.97 -11.68
CA ILE A 83 -7.08 7.83 -10.76
C ILE A 83 -7.63 9.21 -10.37
N VAL A 84 -6.81 10.10 -9.81
CA VAL A 84 -7.28 11.40 -9.26
C VAL A 84 -7.63 12.37 -10.38
N ASP A 85 -6.69 12.66 -11.27
CA ASP A 85 -6.82 13.62 -12.39
C ASP A 85 -7.37 12.96 -13.66
N ASN A 86 -7.99 11.78 -13.53
CA ASN A 86 -8.54 11.08 -14.69
C ASN A 86 -9.78 11.80 -15.22
N TYR A 87 -9.67 12.40 -16.38
CA TYR A 87 -10.79 13.03 -17.09
C TYR A 87 -11.70 12.04 -17.84
N GLY A 88 -11.40 10.74 -17.77
CA GLY A 88 -12.16 9.66 -18.38
C GLY A 88 -13.25 9.08 -17.48
N GLY A 89 -13.39 7.77 -17.50
CA GLY A 89 -14.47 7.07 -16.80
C GLY A 89 -14.43 7.11 -15.27
N LEU A 90 -13.32 7.54 -14.67
CA LEU A 90 -13.18 7.71 -13.20
C LEU A 90 -13.36 9.17 -12.75
N HIS A 91 -13.63 10.08 -13.67
CA HIS A 91 -13.84 11.49 -13.34
C HIS A 91 -14.97 11.69 -12.31
N ASN A 92 -14.69 12.46 -11.25
CA ASN A 92 -15.61 12.71 -10.13
C ASN A 92 -16.16 11.45 -9.43
N ARG A 93 -15.37 10.33 -9.43
CA ARG A 93 -15.74 9.09 -8.73
C ARG A 93 -15.05 8.93 -7.39
N ILE A 94 -13.97 9.67 -7.15
CA ILE A 94 -13.27 9.67 -5.88
C ILE A 94 -14.06 10.51 -4.89
N THR A 95 -14.43 9.89 -3.79
CA THR A 95 -15.15 10.56 -2.69
C THR A 95 -14.20 10.99 -1.59
N HIS A 96 -13.05 10.35 -1.46
CA HIS A 96 -12.05 10.65 -0.44
C HIS A 96 -10.67 10.26 -0.92
N GLU A 97 -9.68 11.12 -0.68
CA GLU A 97 -8.28 10.89 -0.94
C GLU A 97 -7.50 11.01 0.36
N MET A 98 -6.57 10.10 0.58
CA MET A 98 -5.73 10.08 1.78
C MET A 98 -4.27 9.85 1.41
N HIS A 99 -3.43 10.81 1.77
CA HIS A 99 -1.98 10.67 1.68
C HIS A 99 -1.45 10.14 3.02
N LEU A 100 -0.91 8.92 3.02
CA LEU A 100 -0.26 8.34 4.18
C LEU A 100 1.20 8.80 4.21
N HIS A 101 1.52 9.66 5.16
CA HIS A 101 2.89 10.07 5.43
C HIS A 101 3.54 9.14 6.44
N PRO A 102 4.88 9.02 6.44
CA PRO A 102 5.60 8.43 7.56
C PRO A 102 5.20 9.10 8.88
N PHE A 103 5.32 8.38 9.97
CA PHE A 103 5.05 8.94 11.29
C PHE A 103 5.94 10.14 11.58
N THR A 104 5.38 11.13 12.23
CA THR A 104 6.11 12.22 12.87
C THR A 104 6.91 11.68 14.05
N LEU A 105 7.82 12.50 14.59
CA LEU A 105 8.58 12.12 15.78
C LEU A 105 7.68 11.81 16.98
N LEU A 106 6.58 12.56 17.13
CA LEU A 106 5.60 12.31 18.19
C LEU A 106 4.89 10.98 18.01
N GLU A 107 4.43 10.66 16.82
CA GLU A 107 3.76 9.39 16.52
C GLU A 107 4.73 8.20 16.66
N THR A 108 6.02 8.41 16.31
CA THR A 108 7.08 7.44 16.56
C THR A 108 7.24 7.19 18.07
N GLU A 109 7.30 8.25 18.89
CA GLU A 109 7.33 8.12 20.34
C GLU A 109 6.13 7.33 20.87
N GLN A 110 4.92 7.64 20.41
CA GLN A 110 3.69 6.95 20.79
C GLN A 110 3.71 5.46 20.38
N MET A 111 4.19 5.14 19.18
CA MET A 111 4.33 3.76 18.74
C MET A 111 5.31 2.98 19.61
N LEU A 112 6.50 3.55 19.90
CA LEU A 112 7.49 2.91 20.75
C LEU A 112 6.97 2.70 22.18
N GLN A 113 6.21 3.66 22.73
CA GLN A 113 5.54 3.51 24.02
C GLN A 113 4.52 2.36 24.01
N SER A 114 3.72 2.23 22.95
CA SER A 114 2.76 1.13 22.80
C SER A 114 3.45 -0.23 22.75
N MET A 115 4.66 -0.30 22.21
CA MET A 115 5.52 -1.48 22.18
C MET A 115 6.29 -1.70 23.49
N GLN A 116 6.04 -0.86 24.52
CA GLN A 116 6.75 -0.88 25.82
C GLN A 116 8.26 -0.60 25.72
N ILE A 117 8.71 0.08 24.68
CA ILE A 117 10.08 0.54 24.51
C ILE A 117 10.19 1.90 25.20
N LYS A 118 10.96 1.95 26.30
CA LYS A 118 11.09 3.14 27.15
C LYS A 118 12.43 3.83 26.91
N TRP A 119 12.63 4.32 25.69
CA TRP A 119 13.80 5.13 25.37
C TRP A 119 13.59 6.60 25.75
N ASP A 120 14.67 7.29 26.03
CA ASP A 120 14.64 8.74 26.19
C ASP A 120 14.45 9.43 24.84
N ARG A 121 14.13 10.72 24.87
CA ARG A 121 13.85 11.49 23.65
C ARG A 121 15.04 11.60 22.69
N LEU A 122 16.27 11.63 23.21
CA LEU A 122 17.46 11.63 22.37
C LEU A 122 17.58 10.30 21.61
N SER A 123 17.38 9.20 22.29
CA SER A 123 17.33 7.86 21.71
C SER A 123 16.24 7.72 20.65
N ILE A 124 15.03 8.25 20.92
CA ILE A 124 13.94 8.25 19.93
C ILE A 124 14.32 9.10 18.70
N LEU A 125 14.93 10.25 18.89
CA LEU A 125 15.40 11.09 17.78
C LEU A 125 16.48 10.36 16.95
N GLN A 126 17.44 9.70 17.59
CA GLN A 126 18.47 8.96 16.89
C GLN A 126 17.91 7.84 16.02
N ILE A 127 16.99 7.02 16.56
CA ILE A 127 16.38 5.95 15.76
C ILE A 127 15.47 6.50 14.67
N TYR A 128 14.81 7.62 14.91
CA TYR A 128 14.02 8.31 13.88
C TYR A 128 14.90 8.81 12.73
N MET A 129 16.09 9.31 13.01
CA MET A 129 17.07 9.72 11.96
C MET A 129 17.57 8.52 11.14
N ILE A 130 17.61 7.32 11.71
CA ILE A 130 18.09 6.10 11.03
C ILE A 130 16.98 5.45 10.22
N MET A 131 15.77 5.32 10.79
CA MET A 131 14.67 4.53 10.23
C MET A 131 13.57 5.39 9.62
N GLY A 132 13.58 6.70 9.85
CA GLY A 132 12.45 7.58 9.57
C GLY A 132 11.22 7.19 10.41
N GLY A 133 10.09 7.71 10.05
CA GLY A 133 8.81 7.38 10.69
C GLY A 133 8.09 6.21 10.03
N VAL A 134 8.79 5.28 9.38
CA VAL A 134 8.15 4.16 8.67
C VAL A 134 7.71 3.09 9.69
N PRO A 135 6.39 2.85 9.86
CA PRO A 135 5.89 1.94 10.90
C PRO A 135 6.47 0.53 10.81
N TYR A 136 6.68 0.03 9.60
CA TYR A 136 7.28 -1.29 9.39
C TYR A 136 8.66 -1.39 10.04
N TYR A 137 9.55 -0.44 9.79
CA TYR A 137 10.91 -0.47 10.38
C TYR A 137 10.88 -0.32 11.89
N LEU A 138 10.02 0.57 12.39
CA LEU A 138 9.85 0.76 13.83
C LEU A 138 9.29 -0.50 14.52
N SER A 139 8.43 -1.27 13.85
CA SER A 139 7.87 -2.52 14.38
C SER A 139 8.90 -3.62 14.60
N LEU A 140 10.08 -3.53 13.97
CA LEU A 140 11.18 -4.48 14.12
C LEU A 140 12.01 -4.25 15.39
N LEU A 141 11.80 -3.12 16.09
CA LEU A 141 12.48 -2.81 17.35
C LEU A 141 11.93 -3.68 18.48
N LYS A 142 12.78 -4.02 19.45
CA LYS A 142 12.40 -4.89 20.55
C LYS A 142 12.55 -4.20 21.91
N LYS A 143 11.64 -4.53 22.82
CA LYS A 143 11.73 -4.09 24.20
C LYS A 143 13.03 -4.59 24.84
N GLY A 144 13.71 -3.72 25.57
CA GLY A 144 14.92 -4.03 26.32
C GLY A 144 16.23 -3.92 25.51
N GLU A 145 16.16 -3.70 24.18
CA GLU A 145 17.35 -3.40 23.39
C GLU A 145 17.75 -1.92 23.53
N SER A 146 19.04 -1.65 23.49
CA SER A 146 19.54 -0.30 23.22
C SER A 146 19.48 0.00 21.72
N ILE A 147 19.60 1.28 21.33
CA ILE A 147 19.66 1.66 19.91
C ILE A 147 20.77 0.94 19.18
N VAL A 148 21.96 0.89 19.78
CA VAL A 148 23.14 0.24 19.18
C VAL A 148 22.85 -1.24 18.91
N GLN A 149 22.27 -1.95 19.87
CA GLN A 149 21.89 -3.35 19.70
C GLN A 149 20.85 -3.55 18.61
N ALA A 150 19.82 -2.67 18.56
CA ALA A 150 18.79 -2.73 17.55
C ALA A 150 19.35 -2.47 16.15
N VAL A 151 20.21 -1.45 16.00
CA VAL A 151 20.84 -1.10 14.72
C VAL A 151 21.80 -2.20 14.27
N ASP A 152 22.63 -2.72 15.16
CA ASP A 152 23.54 -3.83 14.82
C ASP A 152 22.74 -5.05 14.32
N ARG A 153 21.72 -5.45 15.06
CA ARG A 153 20.87 -6.59 14.69
C ARG A 153 20.14 -6.39 13.36
N LEU A 154 19.65 -5.18 13.08
CA LEU A 154 18.80 -4.92 11.92
C LEU A 154 19.59 -4.61 10.65
N TYR A 155 20.79 -4.05 10.76
CA TYR A 155 21.55 -3.57 9.60
C TYR A 155 22.90 -4.25 9.41
N PHE A 156 23.61 -4.67 10.49
CA PHE A 156 25.01 -5.06 10.41
C PHE A 156 25.27 -6.54 10.75
N SER A 157 24.36 -7.23 11.42
CA SER A 157 24.53 -8.66 11.69
C SER A 157 24.51 -9.49 10.40
N ALA A 158 25.09 -10.69 10.42
CA ALA A 158 25.24 -11.56 9.25
C ALA A 158 23.90 -11.86 8.52
N ASN A 159 22.76 -11.86 9.24
CA ASN A 159 21.42 -12.05 8.69
C ASN A 159 20.51 -10.86 9.01
N ALA A 160 21.02 -9.65 8.90
CA ALA A 160 20.28 -8.45 9.24
C ALA A 160 19.08 -8.26 8.33
N THR A 161 17.90 -8.07 8.91
CA THR A 161 16.63 -7.96 8.20
C THR A 161 16.62 -6.81 7.20
N LEU A 162 17.29 -5.70 7.52
CA LEU A 162 17.30 -4.47 6.71
C LEU A 162 18.59 -4.28 5.91
N GLN A 163 19.52 -5.24 5.93
CA GLN A 163 20.81 -5.13 5.26
C GLN A 163 20.71 -4.84 3.76
N THR A 164 19.71 -5.39 3.09
CA THR A 164 19.49 -5.22 1.65
C THR A 164 18.27 -4.36 1.33
N GLU A 165 17.67 -3.75 2.35
CA GLU A 165 16.39 -3.04 2.20
C GLU A 165 16.52 -1.85 1.24
N TYR A 166 17.63 -1.10 1.31
CA TYR A 166 17.87 0.00 0.39
C TYR A 166 17.87 -0.46 -1.07
N LYS A 167 18.45 -1.63 -1.38
CA LYS A 167 18.44 -2.19 -2.74
C LYS A 167 17.04 -2.53 -3.22
N ARG A 168 16.20 -3.07 -2.33
CA ARG A 168 14.81 -3.40 -2.63
C ARG A 168 13.97 -2.15 -2.86
N LEU A 169 14.17 -1.12 -2.04
CA LEU A 169 13.51 0.17 -2.20
C LEU A 169 13.87 0.81 -3.54
N PHE A 170 15.17 0.87 -3.89
CA PHE A 170 15.60 1.40 -5.18
C PHE A 170 15.05 0.59 -6.35
N ALA A 171 15.03 -0.73 -6.26
CA ALA A 171 14.44 -1.60 -7.28
C ALA A 171 12.93 -1.38 -7.46
N SER A 172 12.22 -1.00 -6.39
CA SER A 172 10.78 -0.69 -6.47
C SER A 172 10.48 0.71 -7.02
N LEU A 173 11.37 1.67 -6.80
CA LEU A 173 11.17 3.07 -7.18
C LEU A 173 11.67 3.39 -8.60
N PHE A 174 12.68 2.68 -9.08
CA PHE A 174 13.35 2.98 -10.34
C PHE A 174 13.30 1.77 -11.29
N LYS A 175 12.98 2.02 -12.56
CA LYS A 175 13.00 0.99 -13.61
C LYS A 175 14.40 0.42 -13.87
N SER A 176 15.44 1.22 -13.61
CA SER A 176 16.86 0.86 -13.73
C SER A 176 17.57 1.39 -12.48
N PRO A 177 17.59 0.63 -11.39
CA PRO A 177 18.15 1.07 -10.10
C PRO A 177 19.69 1.05 -10.06
N GLU A 178 20.36 0.35 -10.99
CA GLU A 178 21.79 0.11 -10.98
C GLU A 178 22.64 1.39 -10.84
N PRO A 179 22.35 2.51 -11.56
CA PRO A 179 23.15 3.74 -11.42
C PRO A 179 23.10 4.38 -10.03
N TYR A 180 22.18 3.96 -9.17
CA TYR A 180 21.97 4.53 -7.83
C TYR A 180 22.42 3.58 -6.71
N LEU A 181 22.96 2.41 -7.06
CA LEU A 181 23.37 1.38 -6.10
C LEU A 181 24.90 1.26 -5.95
N GLU A 182 25.66 2.07 -6.70
CA GLU A 182 27.11 2.26 -6.54
C GLU A 182 27.35 3.37 -5.50
#